data_be83c79de66c8c1a613cba1c8f3a1502
#
_entry.id   be83c79de66c8c1a613cba1c8f3a1502
#
_cell.length_a   1.000
_cell.length_b   1.000
_cell.length_c   1.000
_cell.angle_alpha   90.00
_cell.angle_beta   90.00
_cell.angle_gamma   90.00
#
_symmetry.space_group_name_H-M   'P 1'
#
loop_
_entity.id
_entity.type
_entity.pdbx_description
1 polymer ?
#
loop_
_entity_poly.entity_id
_entity_poly.type
_entity_poly.pdbx_seq_one_letter_code
_entity_poly.pdbx_strand_id
1 'polypeptide(L)'
;AQVQQTLAQLPWCKKAYVQLCTIPGVRTTLAVSSGKGGVGKSTTAVNLAAALACTGAKVGLLDADIYGPNVPQMLGLGQSSVQVIETPDGEKFVPLEAHGIKVMSVGLLAERDHPLAWRGPVMHKIITQFLQEVAWGELDYLLIDLPPGTGDAQITIVQESPICGVVMVTTPQQVAIADVRRSVHMFRQVGVPVLGLVENMSYLLCGHCGEPTPIFGEGGGAQIATELSVPLWGQVPIDPRICAQGDAGEPLPLKVPDAPLSQVFGQIAEGLNATFDLTAVPPKPALQSL
;
A
#
# COMPACT_ATOMS: atom_id res chain seq x y z
N ALA A 1 -2.46 -25.01 11.93
CA ALA A 1 -2.19 -26.31 12.55
C ALA A 1 -0.68 -26.58 12.67
N GLN A 2 0.08 -26.55 11.57
CA GLN A 2 1.51 -26.89 11.56
C GLN A 2 2.38 -25.96 12.45
N VAL A 3 2.16 -24.65 12.36
CA VAL A 3 2.88 -23.65 13.20
C VAL A 3 2.56 -23.86 14.69
N GLN A 4 1.31 -24.13 15.02
CA GLN A 4 0.89 -24.38 16.39
C GLN A 4 1.53 -25.65 16.96
N GLN A 5 1.62 -26.71 16.15
CA GLN A 5 2.31 -27.94 16.51
C GLN A 5 3.81 -27.72 16.73
N THR A 6 4.45 -26.96 15.85
CA THR A 6 5.88 -26.63 15.97
C THR A 6 6.16 -25.83 17.25
N LEU A 7 5.33 -24.82 17.56
CA LEU A 7 5.46 -24.02 18.78
C LEU A 7 5.22 -24.86 20.04
N ALA A 8 4.26 -25.78 20.02
CA ALA A 8 3.97 -26.66 21.13
C ALA A 8 5.10 -27.66 21.47
N GLN A 9 6.04 -27.89 20.53
CA GLN A 9 7.23 -28.73 20.73
C GLN A 9 8.38 -28.03 21.44
N LEU A 10 8.32 -26.70 21.60
CA LEU A 10 9.37 -25.94 22.26
C LEU A 10 9.33 -26.21 23.80
N PRO A 11 10.50 -26.54 24.43
CA PRO A 11 10.56 -26.98 25.85
C PRO A 11 9.96 -25.98 26.85
N TRP A 12 9.93 -24.72 26.51
CA TRP A 12 9.42 -23.61 27.33
C TRP A 12 7.97 -23.23 27.01
N CYS A 13 7.37 -23.76 25.92
CA CYS A 13 6.03 -23.44 25.48
C CYS A 13 5.01 -24.40 26.09
N LYS A 14 4.30 -23.98 27.14
CA LYS A 14 3.25 -24.81 27.79
C LYS A 14 1.97 -24.93 26.97
N LYS A 15 1.65 -23.90 26.15
CA LYS A 15 0.46 -23.87 25.31
C LYS A 15 0.66 -22.83 24.20
N ALA A 16 0.49 -23.22 22.95
CA ALA A 16 0.58 -22.31 21.81
C ALA A 16 -0.83 -22.05 21.25
N TYR A 17 -1.20 -20.78 21.17
CA TYR A 17 -2.35 -20.32 20.43
C TYR A 17 -1.83 -19.56 19.19
N VAL A 18 -2.22 -20.00 18.03
CA VAL A 18 -1.92 -19.31 16.78
C VAL A 18 -3.23 -18.74 16.25
N GLN A 19 -3.38 -17.45 16.38
CA GLN A 19 -4.45 -16.69 15.73
C GLN A 19 -3.88 -16.14 14.44
N LEU A 20 -4.43 -16.58 13.30
CA LEU A 20 -4.13 -15.96 12.02
C LEU A 20 -4.90 -14.63 11.96
N CYS A 21 -4.20 -13.51 12.06
CA CYS A 21 -4.77 -12.23 11.69
C CYS A 21 -4.87 -12.20 10.16
N THR A 22 -6.08 -12.33 9.63
CA THR A 22 -6.36 -12.24 8.20
C THR A 22 -7.51 -11.27 7.99
N ILE A 23 -7.47 -10.52 6.90
CA ILE A 23 -8.62 -9.76 6.45
C ILE A 23 -9.48 -10.72 5.62
N PRO A 24 -10.77 -10.91 5.96
CA PRO A 24 -11.63 -11.87 5.27
C PRO A 24 -11.66 -11.62 3.77
N GLY A 25 -11.37 -12.65 2.96
CA GLY A 25 -11.36 -12.59 1.51
C GLY A 25 -10.10 -11.96 0.89
N VAL A 26 -9.17 -11.43 1.68
CA VAL A 26 -7.94 -10.82 1.18
C VAL A 26 -6.78 -11.82 1.25
N ARG A 27 -6.15 -12.07 0.11
CA ARG A 27 -5.03 -13.01 -0.01
C ARG A 27 -3.71 -12.41 0.47
N THR A 28 -3.40 -11.19 0.04
CA THR A 28 -2.14 -10.52 0.32
C THR A 28 -2.38 -9.06 0.71
N THR A 29 -1.89 -8.65 1.87
CA THR A 29 -1.96 -7.26 2.33
C THR A 29 -0.57 -6.64 2.26
N LEU A 30 -0.44 -5.53 1.54
CA LEU A 30 0.82 -4.82 1.34
C LEU A 30 0.70 -3.39 1.83
N ALA A 31 1.72 -2.90 2.51
CA ALA A 31 1.81 -1.49 2.86
C ALA A 31 2.62 -0.72 1.80
N VAL A 32 2.20 0.51 1.51
CA VAL A 32 3.02 1.50 0.80
C VAL A 32 3.39 2.58 1.80
N SER A 33 4.68 2.80 1.97
CA SER A 33 5.21 3.68 3.00
C SER A 33 6.32 4.58 2.49
N SER A 34 6.60 5.63 3.22
CA SER A 34 7.70 6.55 2.94
C SER A 34 8.30 7.12 4.23
N GLY A 35 9.57 7.49 4.19
CA GLY A 35 10.25 8.10 5.34
C GLY A 35 9.78 9.51 5.66
N LYS A 36 9.20 10.22 4.70
CA LYS A 36 8.69 11.60 4.85
C LYS A 36 7.54 11.89 3.88
N GLY A 37 6.82 12.97 4.13
CA GLY A 37 5.80 13.48 3.21
C GLY A 37 6.39 14.08 1.93
N GLY A 38 5.56 14.18 0.88
CA GLY A 38 5.92 14.86 -0.38
C GLY A 38 6.77 14.04 -1.35
N VAL A 39 7.07 12.77 -1.08
CA VAL A 39 7.84 11.90 -2.00
C VAL A 39 6.97 11.18 -3.04
N GLY A 40 5.65 11.40 -3.04
CA GLY A 40 4.72 10.76 -3.97
C GLY A 40 4.26 9.36 -3.52
N LYS A 41 4.19 9.11 -2.22
CA LYS A 41 3.71 7.84 -1.63
C LYS A 41 2.34 7.44 -2.16
N SER A 42 1.32 8.28 -1.97
CA SER A 42 -0.07 8.00 -2.40
C SER A 42 -0.18 7.89 -3.92
N THR A 43 0.56 8.72 -4.67
CA THR A 43 0.67 8.61 -6.13
C THR A 43 1.23 7.24 -6.55
N THR A 44 2.26 6.77 -5.85
CA THR A 44 2.83 5.43 -6.08
C THR A 44 1.83 4.35 -5.72
N ALA A 45 1.11 4.46 -4.58
CA ALA A 45 0.10 3.49 -4.16
C ALA A 45 -1.03 3.35 -5.18
N VAL A 46 -1.58 4.48 -5.67
CA VAL A 46 -2.65 4.50 -6.68
C VAL A 46 -2.18 3.90 -8.01
N ASN A 47 -1.01 4.31 -8.52
CA ASN A 47 -0.52 3.80 -9.80
C ASN A 47 -0.07 2.33 -9.71
N LEU A 48 0.43 1.88 -8.56
CA LEU A 48 0.73 0.46 -8.32
C LEU A 48 -0.55 -0.38 -8.26
N ALA A 49 -1.60 0.11 -7.57
CA ALA A 49 -2.92 -0.54 -7.55
C ALA A 49 -3.49 -0.67 -8.98
N ALA A 50 -3.38 0.40 -9.77
CA ALA A 50 -3.82 0.41 -11.16
C ALA A 50 -3.02 -0.59 -12.02
N ALA A 51 -1.70 -0.63 -11.87
CA ALA A 51 -0.84 -1.57 -12.60
C ALA A 51 -1.14 -3.03 -12.22
N LEU A 52 -1.37 -3.33 -10.93
CA LEU A 52 -1.81 -4.66 -10.49
C LEU A 52 -3.17 -5.04 -11.09
N ALA A 53 -4.13 -4.11 -11.13
CA ALA A 53 -5.43 -4.34 -11.77
C ALA A 53 -5.28 -4.62 -13.26
N CYS A 54 -4.34 -3.97 -13.97
CA CYS A 54 -4.02 -4.26 -15.37
C CYS A 54 -3.51 -5.69 -15.59
N THR A 55 -2.92 -6.34 -14.60
CA THR A 55 -2.54 -7.78 -14.69
C THR A 55 -3.72 -8.73 -14.52
N GLY A 56 -4.92 -8.22 -14.24
CA GLY A 56 -6.12 -9.00 -13.95
C GLY A 56 -6.29 -9.36 -12.47
N ALA A 57 -5.42 -8.90 -11.59
CA ALA A 57 -5.54 -9.10 -10.14
C ALA A 57 -6.73 -8.30 -9.58
N LYS A 58 -7.43 -8.87 -8.60
CA LYS A 58 -8.47 -8.18 -7.82
C LYS A 58 -7.80 -7.35 -6.74
N VAL A 59 -7.92 -6.03 -6.84
CA VAL A 59 -7.17 -5.09 -6.00
C VAL A 59 -8.10 -4.26 -5.14
N GLY A 60 -7.73 -4.12 -3.86
CA GLY A 60 -8.26 -3.13 -2.94
C GLY A 60 -7.18 -2.10 -2.58
N LEU A 61 -7.59 -0.88 -2.32
CA LEU A 61 -6.73 0.20 -1.85
C LEU A 61 -7.37 0.88 -0.64
N LEU A 62 -6.69 0.80 0.50
CA LEU A 62 -7.04 1.48 1.73
C LEU A 62 -6.14 2.69 1.91
N ASP A 63 -6.72 3.89 1.91
CA ASP A 63 -6.04 5.13 2.26
C ASP A 63 -6.12 5.34 3.77
N ALA A 64 -5.02 5.13 4.44
CA ALA A 64 -4.86 5.30 5.87
C ALA A 64 -4.12 6.60 6.25
N ASP A 65 -3.86 7.49 5.28
CA ASP A 65 -3.25 8.81 5.51
C ASP A 65 -4.31 9.82 5.94
N ILE A 66 -4.48 9.94 7.24
CA ILE A 66 -5.51 10.78 7.86
C ILE A 66 -5.23 12.27 7.69
N TYR A 67 -3.96 12.64 7.56
CA TYR A 67 -3.57 14.05 7.46
C TYR A 67 -3.72 14.62 6.05
N GLY A 68 -3.74 13.74 5.05
CA GLY A 68 -3.89 14.14 3.65
C GLY A 68 -4.46 13.01 2.80
N PRO A 69 -5.75 12.62 3.03
CA PRO A 69 -6.36 11.51 2.31
C PRO A 69 -6.64 11.91 0.86
N ASN A 70 -5.70 11.61 -0.04
CA ASN A 70 -5.75 12.02 -1.44
C ASN A 70 -6.20 10.91 -2.41
N VAL A 71 -6.20 9.65 -1.97
CA VAL A 71 -6.53 8.51 -2.83
C VAL A 71 -7.92 8.62 -3.48
N PRO A 72 -8.99 9.04 -2.77
CA PRO A 72 -10.30 9.19 -3.41
C PRO A 72 -10.30 10.17 -4.57
N GLN A 73 -9.60 11.31 -4.45
CA GLN A 73 -9.50 12.29 -5.53
C GLN A 73 -8.75 11.70 -6.73
N MET A 74 -7.61 11.04 -6.48
CA MET A 74 -6.77 10.44 -7.54
C MET A 74 -7.46 9.31 -8.30
N LEU A 75 -8.60 8.80 -7.79
CA LEU A 75 -9.43 7.77 -8.41
C LEU A 75 -10.81 8.27 -8.86
N GLY A 76 -11.03 9.59 -8.85
CA GLY A 76 -12.29 10.20 -9.27
C GLY A 76 -13.45 10.02 -8.28
N LEU A 77 -13.17 9.60 -7.04
CA LEU A 77 -14.14 9.31 -5.99
C LEU A 77 -14.35 10.47 -5.00
N GLY A 78 -13.70 11.60 -5.24
CA GLY A 78 -13.67 12.71 -4.27
C GLY A 78 -15.03 13.28 -3.86
N GLN A 79 -16.13 12.94 -4.51
CA GLN A 79 -17.51 13.36 -4.18
C GLN A 79 -18.41 12.22 -3.70
N SER A 80 -17.86 11.03 -3.55
CA SER A 80 -18.61 9.84 -3.18
C SER A 80 -18.76 9.72 -1.66
N SER A 81 -19.79 9.05 -1.20
CA SER A 81 -20.03 8.70 0.20
C SER A 81 -20.04 7.19 0.38
N VAL A 82 -19.54 6.75 1.52
CA VAL A 82 -19.52 5.34 1.91
C VAL A 82 -20.91 4.93 2.38
N GLN A 83 -21.36 3.76 1.93
CA GLN A 83 -22.58 3.13 2.40
C GLN A 83 -22.29 2.09 3.46
N VAL A 84 -23.23 1.91 4.38
CA VAL A 84 -23.21 0.84 5.38
C VAL A 84 -24.36 -0.12 5.08
N ILE A 85 -24.08 -1.40 5.12
CA ILE A 85 -25.08 -2.46 4.94
C ILE A 85 -25.14 -3.35 6.17
N GLU A 86 -26.32 -3.83 6.50
CA GLU A 86 -26.48 -4.87 7.51
C GLU A 86 -26.18 -6.25 6.91
N THR A 87 -25.37 -7.03 7.57
CA THR A 87 -25.06 -8.40 7.22
C THR A 87 -25.33 -9.33 8.42
N PRO A 88 -25.42 -10.65 8.24
CA PRO A 88 -25.56 -11.58 9.37
C PRO A 88 -24.45 -11.45 10.43
N ASP A 89 -23.28 -10.95 10.02
CA ASP A 89 -22.10 -10.76 10.88
C ASP A 89 -22.00 -9.33 11.46
N GLY A 90 -23.05 -8.51 11.30
CA GLY A 90 -23.10 -7.10 11.71
C GLY A 90 -23.04 -6.12 10.57
N GLU A 91 -22.92 -4.84 10.91
CA GLU A 91 -22.79 -3.75 9.93
C GLU A 91 -21.44 -3.84 9.19
N LYS A 92 -21.48 -3.60 7.87
CA LYS A 92 -20.28 -3.56 7.02
C LYS A 92 -20.28 -2.29 6.17
N PHE A 93 -19.10 -1.69 6.05
CA PHE A 93 -18.86 -0.62 5.07
C PHE A 93 -18.75 -1.22 3.67
N VAL A 94 -19.42 -0.60 2.71
CA VAL A 94 -19.29 -0.97 1.29
C VAL A 94 -18.14 -0.16 0.69
N PRO A 95 -17.05 -0.81 0.22
CA PRO A 95 -15.98 -0.08 -0.42
C PRO A 95 -16.50 0.55 -1.72
N LEU A 96 -16.04 1.74 -2.03
CA LEU A 96 -16.28 2.35 -3.33
C LEU A 96 -15.50 1.58 -4.40
N GLU A 97 -15.93 1.68 -5.64
CA GLU A 97 -15.26 1.04 -6.76
C GLU A 97 -14.93 2.06 -7.85
N ALA A 98 -13.67 2.13 -8.25
CA ALA A 98 -13.22 2.93 -9.36
C ALA A 98 -12.19 2.15 -10.17
N HIS A 99 -12.34 2.12 -11.48
CA HIS A 99 -11.40 1.46 -12.39
C HIS A 99 -11.16 -0.03 -12.07
N GLY A 100 -12.14 -0.73 -11.48
CA GLY A 100 -11.97 -2.13 -11.04
C GLY A 100 -11.17 -2.30 -9.74
N ILE A 101 -10.87 -1.20 -9.04
CA ILE A 101 -10.20 -1.19 -7.74
C ILE A 101 -11.22 -0.85 -6.65
N LYS A 102 -11.28 -1.65 -5.58
CA LYS A 102 -12.08 -1.34 -4.40
C LYS A 102 -11.34 -0.37 -3.50
N VAL A 103 -12.01 0.69 -3.09
CA VAL A 103 -11.37 1.82 -2.39
C VAL A 103 -12.08 2.12 -1.09
N MET A 104 -11.31 2.28 -0.03
CA MET A 104 -11.75 2.85 1.23
C MET A 104 -10.73 3.89 1.69
N SER A 105 -11.21 5.00 2.23
CA SER A 105 -10.35 6.07 2.75
C SER A 105 -10.99 6.71 3.97
N VAL A 106 -10.16 7.11 4.91
CA VAL A 106 -10.59 7.94 6.04
C VAL A 106 -11.18 9.28 5.58
N GLY A 107 -10.71 9.78 4.43
CA GLY A 107 -11.24 11.01 3.81
C GLY A 107 -12.68 10.91 3.33
N LEU A 108 -13.19 9.69 3.12
CA LEU A 108 -14.58 9.46 2.71
C LEU A 108 -15.57 9.50 3.89
N LEU A 109 -15.08 9.42 5.13
CA LEU A 109 -15.88 9.53 6.35
C LEU A 109 -15.88 10.95 6.93
N ALA A 110 -14.92 11.79 6.53
CA ALA A 110 -14.83 13.17 7.00
C ALA A 110 -15.80 14.06 6.23
N GLU A 111 -16.60 14.87 6.93
CA GLU A 111 -17.27 16.01 6.30
C GLU A 111 -16.20 16.98 5.80
N ARG A 112 -16.31 17.41 4.53
CA ARG A 112 -15.29 18.18 3.79
C ARG A 112 -14.81 19.45 4.51
N ASP A 113 -15.63 20.05 5.35
CA ASP A 113 -15.38 21.36 5.95
C ASP A 113 -15.04 21.30 7.44
N HIS A 114 -15.00 20.11 8.04
CA HIS A 114 -14.65 19.95 9.45
C HIS A 114 -13.37 19.12 9.57
N PRO A 115 -12.23 19.76 9.88
CA PRO A 115 -11.02 19.00 10.21
C PRO A 115 -11.31 18.21 11.49
N LEU A 116 -11.49 16.90 11.30
CA LEU A 116 -11.67 15.99 12.43
C LEU A 116 -10.33 15.91 13.17
N ALA A 117 -10.30 16.49 14.36
CA ALA A 117 -9.15 16.35 15.25
C ALA A 117 -9.09 14.91 15.79
N TRP A 118 -8.67 13.99 14.92
CA TRP A 118 -8.51 12.59 15.26
C TRP A 118 -7.36 12.41 16.24
N ARG A 119 -7.67 12.07 17.47
CA ARG A 119 -6.66 11.65 18.44
C ARG A 119 -6.25 10.19 18.14
N GLY A 120 -5.00 9.84 18.43
CA GLY A 120 -4.43 8.51 18.13
C GLY A 120 -5.34 7.31 18.38
N PRO A 121 -6.03 7.19 19.55
CA PRO A 121 -6.93 6.07 19.83
C PRO A 121 -8.14 5.97 18.89
N VAL A 122 -8.66 7.09 18.41
CA VAL A 122 -9.79 7.10 17.46
C VAL A 122 -9.33 6.63 16.08
N MET A 123 -8.13 7.06 15.67
CA MET A 123 -7.49 6.65 14.42
C MET A 123 -7.29 5.13 14.37
N HIS A 124 -6.72 4.59 15.44
CA HIS A 124 -6.53 3.15 15.59
C HIS A 124 -7.85 2.39 15.39
N LYS A 125 -8.92 2.82 16.08
CA LYS A 125 -10.23 2.18 15.97
C LYS A 125 -10.75 2.20 14.53
N ILE A 126 -10.65 3.32 13.82
CA ILE A 126 -11.14 3.44 12.43
C ILE A 126 -10.35 2.55 11.47
N ILE A 127 -9.03 2.53 11.57
CA ILE A 127 -8.22 1.66 10.71
C ILE A 127 -8.55 0.19 10.99
N THR A 128 -8.68 -0.21 12.26
CA THR A 128 -9.10 -1.57 12.61
C THR A 128 -10.49 -1.90 12.04
N GLN A 129 -11.43 -0.96 12.11
CA GLN A 129 -12.76 -1.11 11.49
C GLN A 129 -12.64 -1.28 9.97
N PHE A 130 -11.83 -0.47 9.28
CA PHE A 130 -11.65 -0.60 7.84
C PHE A 130 -11.01 -1.92 7.42
N LEU A 131 -10.16 -2.49 8.23
CA LEU A 131 -9.59 -3.81 7.95
C LEU A 131 -10.59 -4.95 8.18
N GLN A 132 -11.47 -4.85 9.17
CA GLN A 132 -12.35 -5.93 9.60
C GLN A 132 -13.80 -5.78 9.14
N GLU A 133 -14.30 -4.54 9.08
CA GLU A 133 -15.72 -4.24 8.85
C GLU A 133 -16.00 -3.73 7.42
N VAL A 134 -14.99 -3.59 6.55
CA VAL A 134 -15.22 -3.33 5.13
C VAL A 134 -15.51 -4.64 4.40
N ALA A 135 -16.54 -4.64 3.57
CA ALA A 135 -16.91 -5.77 2.73
C ALA A 135 -15.98 -5.88 1.51
N TRP A 136 -14.69 -6.14 1.75
CA TRP A 136 -13.68 -6.24 0.69
C TRP A 136 -13.99 -7.34 -0.32
N GLY A 137 -14.62 -8.44 0.11
CA GLY A 137 -14.85 -9.63 -0.71
C GLY A 137 -13.52 -10.30 -1.11
N GLU A 138 -13.52 -11.02 -2.22
CA GLU A 138 -12.31 -11.71 -2.70
C GLU A 138 -11.36 -10.72 -3.35
N LEU A 139 -10.16 -10.55 -2.76
CA LEU A 139 -9.07 -9.74 -3.27
C LEU A 139 -7.77 -10.55 -3.34
N ASP A 140 -7.01 -10.37 -4.42
CA ASP A 140 -5.64 -10.86 -4.52
C ASP A 140 -4.70 -9.96 -3.71
N TYR A 141 -4.90 -8.64 -3.79
CA TYR A 141 -4.13 -7.64 -3.06
C TYR A 141 -5.02 -6.62 -2.36
N LEU A 142 -4.67 -6.30 -1.12
CA LEU A 142 -5.09 -5.07 -0.46
C LEU A 142 -3.85 -4.21 -0.22
N LEU A 143 -3.73 -3.09 -0.92
CA LEU A 143 -2.71 -2.09 -0.67
C LEU A 143 -3.18 -1.13 0.43
N ILE A 144 -2.30 -0.82 1.37
CA ILE A 144 -2.55 0.16 2.44
C ILE A 144 -1.59 1.33 2.23
N ASP A 145 -2.11 2.49 1.86
CA ASP A 145 -1.35 3.75 1.79
C ASP A 145 -1.19 4.30 3.21
N LEU A 146 -0.01 4.10 3.81
CA LEU A 146 0.26 4.47 5.20
C LEU A 146 0.49 5.99 5.36
N PRO A 147 0.27 6.56 6.56
CA PRO A 147 0.72 7.92 6.86
C PRO A 147 2.22 8.07 6.61
N PRO A 148 2.73 9.26 6.25
CA PRO A 148 4.16 9.48 6.06
C PRO A 148 4.94 9.47 7.38
N GLY A 149 6.24 9.15 7.28
CA GLY A 149 7.17 9.20 8.41
C GLY A 149 7.34 7.88 9.17
N THR A 150 7.72 7.97 10.43
CA THR A 150 8.01 6.83 11.32
C THR A 150 7.32 6.99 12.69
N GLY A 151 6.20 7.71 12.71
CA GLY A 151 5.47 8.03 13.94
C GLY A 151 4.58 6.89 14.44
N ASP A 152 4.04 7.08 15.64
CA ASP A 152 3.22 6.09 16.35
C ASP A 152 2.02 5.60 15.54
N ALA A 153 1.40 6.48 14.73
CA ALA A 153 0.27 6.13 13.89
C ALA A 153 0.64 5.04 12.87
N GLN A 154 1.78 5.17 12.22
CA GLN A 154 2.26 4.18 11.26
C GLN A 154 2.58 2.84 11.95
N ILE A 155 3.28 2.89 13.09
CA ILE A 155 3.64 1.69 13.86
C ILE A 155 2.37 0.96 14.31
N THR A 156 1.39 1.68 14.82
CA THR A 156 0.12 1.12 15.28
C THR A 156 -0.61 0.42 14.14
N ILE A 157 -0.76 1.06 12.97
CA ILE A 157 -1.42 0.46 11.80
C ILE A 157 -0.70 -0.83 11.40
N VAL A 158 0.63 -0.80 11.37
CA VAL A 158 1.45 -1.97 10.97
C VAL A 158 1.32 -3.14 11.95
N GLN A 159 1.24 -2.86 13.24
CA GLN A 159 1.09 -3.90 14.27
C GLN A 159 -0.31 -4.54 14.30
N GLU A 160 -1.34 -3.77 13.97
CA GLU A 160 -2.73 -4.22 13.96
C GLU A 160 -3.17 -4.83 12.62
N SER A 161 -2.38 -4.64 11.57
CA SER A 161 -2.70 -5.11 10.23
C SER A 161 -1.89 -6.35 9.87
N PRO A 162 -2.48 -7.35 9.22
CA PRO A 162 -1.77 -8.55 8.77
C PRO A 162 -0.93 -8.26 7.51
N ILE A 163 0.03 -7.33 7.62
CA ILE A 163 0.85 -6.88 6.50
C ILE A 163 1.88 -7.93 6.14
N CYS A 164 1.84 -8.43 4.89
CA CYS A 164 2.79 -9.40 4.34
C CYS A 164 4.13 -8.78 3.97
N GLY A 165 4.16 -7.47 3.72
CA GLY A 165 5.37 -6.73 3.41
C GLY A 165 5.09 -5.28 3.05
N VAL A 166 6.16 -4.49 2.96
CA VAL A 166 6.07 -3.06 2.65
C VAL A 166 6.88 -2.68 1.42
N VAL A 167 6.28 -1.86 0.57
CA VAL A 167 6.91 -1.15 -0.54
C VAL A 167 7.32 0.22 -0.05
N MET A 168 8.62 0.52 -0.08
CA MET A 168 9.14 1.81 0.36
C MET A 168 9.27 2.78 -0.79
N VAL A 169 8.77 4.00 -0.62
CA VAL A 169 8.86 5.08 -1.60
C VAL A 169 9.83 6.15 -1.11
N THR A 170 10.76 6.55 -1.97
CA THR A 170 11.73 7.62 -1.72
C THR A 170 11.90 8.51 -2.93
N THR A 171 12.72 9.54 -2.79
CA THR A 171 13.26 10.37 -3.87
C THR A 171 14.78 10.41 -3.76
N PRO A 172 15.54 10.82 -4.79
CA PRO A 172 17.01 10.77 -4.79
C PRO A 172 17.69 11.63 -3.73
N GLN A 173 16.99 12.63 -3.16
CA GLN A 173 17.61 13.59 -2.23
C GLN A 173 18.11 12.91 -0.95
N GLN A 174 19.28 13.29 -0.48
CA GLN A 174 19.91 12.74 0.72
C GLN A 174 19.03 12.81 1.97
N VAL A 175 18.22 13.85 2.10
CA VAL A 175 17.25 13.99 3.21
C VAL A 175 16.20 12.86 3.16
N ALA A 176 15.64 12.56 1.98
CA ALA A 176 14.68 11.48 1.81
C ALA A 176 15.32 10.10 2.07
N ILE A 177 16.55 9.91 1.62
CA ILE A 177 17.34 8.69 1.84
C ILE A 177 17.58 8.45 3.33
N ALA A 178 17.93 9.49 4.10
CA ALA A 178 18.10 9.38 5.56
C ALA A 178 16.80 8.97 6.27
N ASP A 179 15.64 9.47 5.81
CA ASP A 179 14.34 9.14 6.37
C ASP A 179 13.92 7.71 6.03
N VAL A 180 14.15 7.25 4.80
CA VAL A 180 13.90 5.86 4.39
C VAL A 180 14.73 4.87 5.21
N ARG A 181 15.99 5.19 5.48
CA ARG A 181 16.86 4.36 6.34
C ARG A 181 16.19 4.11 7.70
N ARG A 182 15.66 5.17 8.34
CA ARG A 182 14.95 5.05 9.62
C ARG A 182 13.67 4.20 9.50
N SER A 183 12.91 4.41 8.44
CA SER A 183 11.67 3.65 8.21
C SER A 183 11.92 2.17 7.98
N VAL A 184 12.92 1.81 7.18
CA VAL A 184 13.29 0.40 6.95
C VAL A 184 13.72 -0.28 8.26
N HIS A 185 14.50 0.40 9.10
CA HIS A 185 14.86 -0.14 10.41
C HIS A 185 13.63 -0.34 11.31
N MET A 186 12.69 0.61 11.31
CA MET A 186 11.43 0.49 12.03
C MET A 186 10.63 -0.74 11.57
N PHE A 187 10.42 -0.92 10.26
CA PHE A 187 9.69 -2.09 9.74
C PHE A 187 10.36 -3.41 10.13
N ARG A 188 11.69 -3.47 10.10
CA ARG A 188 12.44 -4.64 10.56
C ARG A 188 12.26 -4.93 12.05
N GLN A 189 12.20 -3.88 12.89
CA GLN A 189 11.96 -4.03 14.33
C GLN A 189 10.56 -4.58 14.64
N VAL A 190 9.55 -4.21 13.85
CA VAL A 190 8.18 -4.74 14.01
C VAL A 190 7.94 -6.04 13.23
N GLY A 191 8.98 -6.61 12.61
CA GLY A 191 8.92 -7.91 11.95
C GLY A 191 8.25 -7.91 10.57
N VAL A 192 8.06 -6.73 9.94
CA VAL A 192 7.50 -6.62 8.59
C VAL A 192 8.61 -6.53 7.55
N PRO A 193 8.65 -7.45 6.57
CA PRO A 193 9.68 -7.44 5.53
C PRO A 193 9.51 -6.25 4.59
N VAL A 194 10.63 -5.59 4.25
CA VAL A 194 10.68 -4.58 3.19
C VAL A 194 10.90 -5.31 1.87
N LEU A 195 9.89 -5.30 1.01
CA LEU A 195 9.87 -6.07 -0.24
C LEU A 195 10.69 -5.41 -1.35
N GLY A 196 10.64 -4.08 -1.40
CA GLY A 196 11.36 -3.32 -2.40
C GLY A 196 11.30 -1.82 -2.13
N LEU A 197 12.18 -1.10 -2.83
CA LEU A 197 12.27 0.35 -2.83
C LEU A 197 11.86 0.88 -4.21
N VAL A 198 11.04 1.91 -4.25
CA VAL A 198 10.71 2.68 -5.45
C VAL A 198 11.30 4.07 -5.29
N GLU A 199 12.21 4.43 -6.18
CA GLU A 199 12.74 5.79 -6.27
C GLU A 199 11.85 6.63 -7.19
N ASN A 200 10.99 7.42 -6.60
CA ASN A 200 10.12 8.34 -7.31
C ASN A 200 10.84 9.66 -7.62
N MET A 201 10.41 10.36 -8.66
CA MET A 201 11.04 11.61 -9.12
C MET A 201 12.54 11.43 -9.39
N SER A 202 12.93 10.28 -9.92
CA SER A 202 14.31 9.88 -10.10
C SER A 202 15.03 10.77 -11.12
N TYR A 203 14.35 11.09 -12.22
CA TYR A 203 14.85 11.95 -13.29
C TYR A 203 13.70 12.58 -14.06
N LEU A 204 13.99 13.63 -14.82
CA LEU A 204 13.09 14.23 -15.79
C LEU A 204 13.52 13.81 -17.19
N LEU A 205 12.59 13.29 -18.00
CA LEU A 205 12.82 13.11 -19.41
C LEU A 205 12.64 14.44 -20.14
N CYS A 206 13.68 14.91 -20.84
CA CYS A 206 13.59 16.13 -21.62
C CYS A 206 12.53 15.96 -22.71
N GLY A 207 11.52 16.84 -22.74
CA GLY A 207 10.45 16.79 -23.73
C GLY A 207 10.89 17.05 -25.16
N HIS A 208 12.13 17.56 -25.39
CA HIS A 208 12.68 17.86 -26.69
C HIS A 208 13.61 16.76 -27.23
N CYS A 209 14.57 16.29 -26.44
CA CYS A 209 15.55 15.27 -26.88
C CYS A 209 15.38 13.90 -26.21
N GLY A 210 14.52 13.77 -25.21
CA GLY A 210 14.29 12.50 -24.49
C GLY A 210 15.39 12.13 -23.49
N GLU A 211 16.44 12.95 -23.34
CA GLU A 211 17.53 12.65 -22.41
C GLU A 211 17.07 12.75 -20.94
N PRO A 212 17.44 11.79 -20.08
CA PRO A 212 17.15 11.85 -18.67
C PRO A 212 18.03 12.92 -17.98
N THR A 213 17.39 13.78 -17.20
CA THR A 213 18.06 14.83 -16.41
C THR A 213 17.78 14.61 -14.93
N PRO A 214 18.79 14.36 -14.08
CA PRO A 214 18.61 14.18 -12.65
C PRO A 214 18.35 15.55 -11.99
N ILE A 215 17.09 15.79 -11.60
CA ILE A 215 16.69 17.07 -10.98
C ILE A 215 17.05 17.11 -9.49
N PHE A 216 16.92 15.97 -8.81
CA PHE A 216 17.08 15.84 -7.35
C PHE A 216 18.33 15.06 -6.95
N GLY A 217 19.31 14.95 -7.82
CA GLY A 217 20.49 14.11 -7.65
C GLY A 217 20.31 12.73 -8.30
N GLU A 218 21.35 11.93 -8.25
CA GLU A 218 21.45 10.66 -8.96
C GLU A 218 21.89 9.53 -8.01
N GLY A 219 21.34 8.32 -8.22
CA GLY A 219 21.83 7.11 -7.58
C GLY A 219 21.48 6.94 -6.08
N GLY A 220 20.75 7.88 -5.47
CA GLY A 220 20.42 7.82 -4.05
C GLY A 220 19.63 6.58 -3.67
N GLY A 221 18.61 6.21 -4.47
CA GLY A 221 17.81 5.00 -4.25
C GLY A 221 18.62 3.71 -4.43
N ALA A 222 19.48 3.66 -5.44
CA ALA A 222 20.35 2.49 -5.65
C ALA A 222 21.36 2.31 -4.50
N GLN A 223 21.94 3.42 -4.02
CA GLN A 223 22.85 3.42 -2.89
C GLN A 223 22.18 2.86 -1.62
N ILE A 224 21.00 3.40 -1.26
CA ILE A 224 20.29 2.97 -0.04
C ILE A 224 19.75 1.55 -0.17
N ALA A 225 19.30 1.15 -1.36
CA ALA A 225 18.86 -0.21 -1.62
C ALA A 225 19.98 -1.23 -1.36
N THR A 226 21.19 -0.93 -1.85
CA THR A 226 22.40 -1.76 -1.61
C THR A 226 22.77 -1.77 -0.13
N GLU A 227 22.83 -0.60 0.51
CA GLU A 227 23.17 -0.46 1.94
C GLU A 227 22.22 -1.28 2.82
N LEU A 228 20.94 -1.24 2.54
CA LEU A 228 19.92 -1.93 3.33
C LEU A 228 19.64 -3.36 2.85
N SER A 229 20.31 -3.83 1.81
CA SER A 229 20.03 -5.15 1.21
C SER A 229 18.55 -5.33 0.87
N VAL A 230 17.96 -4.30 0.22
CA VAL A 230 16.57 -4.27 -0.26
C VAL A 230 16.62 -4.06 -1.78
N PRO A 231 15.83 -4.77 -2.60
CA PRO A 231 15.84 -4.56 -4.04
C PRO A 231 15.30 -3.16 -4.41
N LEU A 232 15.96 -2.50 -5.36
CA LEU A 232 15.39 -1.33 -6.05
C LEU A 232 14.46 -1.84 -7.15
N TRP A 233 13.16 -1.65 -7.00
CA TRP A 233 12.17 -2.18 -7.94
C TRP A 233 11.93 -1.29 -9.15
N GLY A 234 12.15 0.02 -8.98
CA GLY A 234 11.96 0.94 -10.08
C GLY A 234 12.41 2.36 -9.77
N GLN A 235 12.75 3.06 -10.85
CA GLN A 235 13.05 4.48 -10.86
C GLN A 235 11.97 5.18 -11.70
N VAL A 236 11.08 5.88 -11.01
CA VAL A 236 9.92 6.55 -11.61
C VAL A 236 10.33 7.96 -12.04
N PRO A 237 10.22 8.32 -13.33
CA PRO A 237 10.54 9.64 -13.80
C PRO A 237 9.55 10.71 -13.30
N ILE A 238 9.98 11.95 -13.32
CA ILE A 238 9.08 13.10 -13.22
C ILE A 238 8.33 13.20 -14.55
N ASP A 239 7.01 13.06 -14.50
CA ASP A 239 6.14 13.14 -15.66
C ASP A 239 4.92 14.01 -15.33
N PRO A 240 4.72 15.15 -16.01
CA PRO A 240 3.57 16.03 -15.78
C PRO A 240 2.21 15.31 -15.94
N ARG A 241 2.17 14.24 -16.74
CA ARG A 241 0.94 13.47 -16.95
C ARG A 241 0.47 12.76 -15.69
N ILE A 242 1.38 12.38 -14.78
CA ILE A 242 0.97 11.71 -13.53
C ILE A 242 0.16 12.66 -12.64
N CYS A 243 0.52 13.93 -12.61
CA CYS A 243 -0.23 14.96 -11.90
C CYS A 243 -1.59 15.20 -12.58
N ALA A 244 -1.59 15.46 -13.87
CA ALA A 244 -2.81 15.74 -14.64
C ALA A 244 -3.81 14.58 -14.58
N GLN A 245 -3.35 13.33 -14.67
CA GLN A 245 -4.20 12.15 -14.57
C GLN A 245 -4.68 11.91 -13.13
N GLY A 246 -3.83 12.16 -12.13
CA GLY A 246 -4.23 12.11 -10.72
C GLY A 246 -5.31 13.14 -10.39
N ASP A 247 -5.20 14.36 -10.91
CA ASP A 247 -6.22 15.41 -10.74
C ASP A 247 -7.54 15.08 -11.48
N ALA A 248 -7.43 14.39 -12.62
CA ALA A 248 -8.58 13.90 -13.39
C ALA A 248 -9.23 12.65 -12.79
N GLY A 249 -8.62 12.00 -11.78
CA GLY A 249 -9.09 10.75 -11.20
C GLY A 249 -8.87 9.53 -12.10
N GLU A 250 -7.91 9.58 -12.99
CA GLU A 250 -7.63 8.59 -14.03
C GLU A 250 -6.17 8.09 -13.95
N PRO A 251 -5.85 7.05 -13.16
CA PRO A 251 -4.48 6.56 -12.99
C PRO A 251 -3.78 6.26 -14.32
N LEU A 252 -2.52 6.70 -14.43
CA LEU A 252 -1.77 6.67 -15.69
C LEU A 252 -1.61 5.27 -16.30
N PRO A 253 -1.35 4.18 -15.54
CA PRO A 253 -1.23 2.83 -16.10
C PRO A 253 -2.49 2.35 -16.84
N LEU A 254 -3.67 2.83 -16.44
CA LEU A 254 -4.94 2.49 -17.07
C LEU A 254 -5.21 3.30 -18.33
N LYS A 255 -4.72 4.54 -18.40
CA LYS A 255 -4.98 5.47 -19.51
C LYS A 255 -3.92 5.42 -20.60
N VAL A 256 -2.68 5.28 -20.19
CA VAL A 256 -1.52 5.30 -21.10
C VAL A 256 -0.57 4.16 -20.70
N PRO A 257 -0.94 2.90 -20.95
CA PRO A 257 -0.16 1.74 -20.52
C PRO A 257 1.26 1.72 -21.11
N ASP A 258 1.44 2.27 -22.30
CA ASP A 258 2.74 2.31 -23.00
C ASP A 258 3.65 3.46 -22.54
N ALA A 259 3.18 4.33 -21.64
CA ALA A 259 4.06 5.38 -21.10
C ALA A 259 5.21 4.75 -20.30
N PRO A 260 6.44 5.31 -20.38
CA PRO A 260 7.60 4.80 -19.62
C PRO A 260 7.32 4.62 -18.14
N LEU A 261 6.58 5.55 -17.54
CA LEU A 261 6.17 5.49 -16.15
C LEU A 261 5.21 4.32 -15.89
N SER A 262 4.23 4.08 -16.77
CA SER A 262 3.29 2.96 -16.66
C SER A 262 4.03 1.61 -16.74
N GLN A 263 5.03 1.53 -17.60
CA GLN A 263 5.88 0.33 -17.71
C GLN A 263 6.67 0.06 -16.43
N VAL A 264 7.18 1.09 -15.75
CA VAL A 264 7.86 0.93 -14.44
C VAL A 264 6.89 0.33 -13.42
N PHE A 265 5.68 0.85 -13.30
CA PHE A 265 4.67 0.29 -12.39
C PHE A 265 4.24 -1.12 -12.80
N GLY A 266 4.16 -1.41 -14.10
CA GLY A 266 3.90 -2.74 -14.64
C GLY A 266 4.96 -3.75 -14.19
N GLN A 267 6.25 -3.42 -14.32
CA GLN A 267 7.35 -4.26 -13.86
C GLN A 267 7.32 -4.52 -12.35
N ILE A 268 6.97 -3.50 -11.56
CA ILE A 268 6.80 -3.67 -10.10
C ILE A 268 5.64 -4.62 -9.80
N ALA A 269 4.52 -4.48 -10.51
CA ALA A 269 3.35 -5.34 -10.34
C ALA A 269 3.66 -6.80 -10.72
N GLU A 270 4.38 -7.03 -11.81
CA GLU A 270 4.85 -8.37 -12.21
C GLU A 270 5.79 -8.98 -11.16
N GLY A 271 6.72 -8.19 -10.62
CA GLY A 271 7.61 -8.61 -9.54
C GLY A 271 6.85 -9.01 -8.27
N LEU A 272 5.80 -8.28 -7.91
CA LEU A 272 4.90 -8.62 -6.81
C LEU A 272 4.15 -9.92 -7.08
N ASN A 273 3.56 -10.07 -8.27
CA ASN A 273 2.85 -11.29 -8.66
C ASN A 273 3.77 -12.52 -8.60
N ALA A 274 5.02 -12.39 -9.04
CA ALA A 274 6.01 -13.46 -8.93
C ALA A 274 6.40 -13.76 -7.47
N THR A 275 6.50 -12.74 -6.64
CA THR A 275 6.87 -12.90 -5.21
C THR A 275 5.80 -13.64 -4.43
N PHE A 276 4.52 -13.37 -4.69
CA PHE A 276 3.39 -13.94 -3.94
C PHE A 276 2.71 -15.11 -4.64
N ASP A 277 3.26 -15.57 -5.78
CA ASP A 277 2.77 -16.72 -6.56
C ASP A 277 1.24 -16.77 -6.68
N LEU A 278 0.65 -15.76 -7.29
CA LEU A 278 -0.81 -15.68 -7.48
C LEU A 278 -1.38 -16.81 -8.35
N THR A 279 -0.52 -17.58 -9.00
CA THR A 279 -0.93 -18.76 -9.79
C THR A 279 -1.19 -19.98 -8.89
N ALA A 280 -0.63 -20.02 -7.68
CA ALA A 280 -0.91 -21.06 -6.70
C ALA A 280 -2.25 -20.78 -6.02
N VAL A 281 -3.29 -21.54 -6.38
CA VAL A 281 -4.58 -21.52 -5.67
C VAL A 281 -4.33 -21.89 -4.22
N PRO A 282 -4.65 -21.01 -3.22
CA PRO A 282 -4.49 -21.39 -1.83
C PRO A 282 -5.40 -22.59 -1.56
N PRO A 283 -4.93 -23.60 -0.81
CA PRO A 283 -5.80 -24.70 -0.42
C PRO A 283 -6.97 -24.10 0.37
N LYS A 284 -8.21 -24.31 -0.10
CA LYS A 284 -9.41 -23.97 0.65
C LYS A 284 -9.22 -24.46 2.09
N PRO A 285 -9.37 -23.59 3.11
CA PRO A 285 -9.40 -24.09 4.48
C PRO A 285 -10.54 -25.10 4.57
N ALA A 286 -10.22 -26.34 4.88
CA ALA A 286 -11.22 -27.35 5.16
C ALA A 286 -11.99 -26.84 6.40
N LEU A 287 -13.22 -26.38 6.20
CA LEU A 287 -14.20 -26.18 7.25
C LEU A 287 -14.43 -27.56 7.88
N GLN A 288 -13.69 -27.89 8.92
CA GLN A 288 -14.08 -28.95 9.81
C GLN A 288 -15.22 -28.41 10.65
N SER A 289 -16.44 -28.88 10.30
CA SER A 289 -17.61 -28.76 11.15
C SER A 289 -17.26 -29.23 12.59
N LEU A 290 -17.39 -28.32 13.54
CA LEU A 290 -17.57 -28.63 14.95
C LEU A 290 -19.04 -28.82 15.22
#